data_aa3cd7f64a40490d69420ee2292138a8
#
_entry.id   aa3cd7f64a40490d69420ee2292138a8
#
_cell.length_a   1.000
_cell.length_b   1.000
_cell.length_c   1.000
_cell.angle_alpha   90.00
_cell.angle_beta   90.00
_cell.angle_gamma   90.00
#
_symmetry.space_group_name_H-M   'P 1'
#
loop_
_entity.id
_entity.type
_entity.pdbx_description
1 polymer ?
#
loop_
_entity_poly.entity_id
_entity_poly.type
_entity_poly.pdbx_seq_one_letter_code
_entity_poly.pdbx_strand_id
1 'polypeptide(L)'
;MLGPVDYAVWCLGFLAEILVVVCAIRNKSWTRYFPLVFYILCDALVTFGLFYCVRHYGFSSPKYVYFYYYSDSLLTLLLFWVVIQFYLQAFEEMGASQYIRMAAAILIVATAIFSYAVVHQNRTHLTSRFVVELGQNFYFVGVVLTYLLWGAILKLRETRMRLIQLVLALGIYFSVDAGTYALRNLFPGLQPSVLRWIPPMMGVWLPMAWAYTMYKVPEESRLAPSELVVKTQ
;
A
#
# COMPACT_ATOMS: atom_id res chain seq x y z
N MET A 1 0.22 -23.93 -13.40
CA MET A 1 0.85 -24.39 -12.15
C MET A 1 1.83 -23.31 -11.72
N LEU A 2 1.90 -23.01 -10.43
CA LEU A 2 2.93 -22.13 -9.89
C LEU A 2 4.30 -22.79 -10.08
N GLY A 3 5.27 -22.00 -10.56
CA GLY A 3 6.64 -22.44 -10.65
C GLY A 3 7.36 -22.36 -9.29
N PRO A 4 8.52 -22.98 -9.13
CA PRO A 4 9.30 -22.87 -7.90
C PRO A 4 9.66 -21.43 -7.54
N VAL A 5 9.79 -20.55 -8.52
CA VAL A 5 10.05 -19.11 -8.33
C VAL A 5 8.85 -18.41 -7.68
N ASP A 6 7.62 -18.75 -8.06
CA ASP A 6 6.42 -18.17 -7.47
C ASP A 6 6.33 -18.49 -5.97
N TYR A 7 6.65 -19.74 -5.59
CA TYR A 7 6.71 -20.15 -4.17
C TYR A 7 7.82 -19.43 -3.40
N ALA A 8 8.99 -19.26 -4.03
CA ALA A 8 10.10 -18.53 -3.40
C ALA A 8 9.73 -17.07 -3.11
N VAL A 9 9.09 -16.39 -4.08
CA VAL A 9 8.62 -15.00 -3.90
C VAL A 9 7.56 -14.92 -2.78
N TRP A 10 6.62 -15.85 -2.72
CA TRP A 10 5.63 -15.90 -1.64
C TRP A 10 6.26 -16.12 -0.26
N CYS A 11 7.20 -17.04 -0.14
CA CYS A 11 7.92 -17.26 1.11
C CYS A 11 8.73 -16.04 1.54
N LEU A 12 9.38 -15.35 0.60
CA LEU A 12 10.14 -14.12 0.89
C LEU A 12 9.20 -12.99 1.34
N GLY A 13 8.06 -12.81 0.70
CA GLY A 13 7.04 -11.85 1.12
C GLY A 13 6.58 -12.10 2.54
N PHE A 14 6.16 -13.32 2.84
CA PHE A 14 5.71 -13.72 4.18
C PHE A 14 6.79 -13.55 5.26
N LEU A 15 8.05 -13.88 4.96
CA LEU A 15 9.16 -13.64 5.87
C LEU A 15 9.40 -12.13 6.09
N ALA A 16 9.28 -11.31 5.06
CA ALA A 16 9.41 -9.87 5.16
C ALA A 16 8.29 -9.25 6.03
N GLU A 17 7.04 -9.72 5.88
CA GLU A 17 5.90 -9.32 6.71
C GLU A 17 6.13 -9.65 8.20
N ILE A 18 6.55 -10.88 8.50
CA ILE A 18 6.92 -11.29 9.87
C ILE A 18 8.01 -10.38 10.42
N LEU A 19 9.01 -10.05 9.61
CA LEU A 19 10.12 -9.20 10.02
C LEU A 19 9.64 -7.79 10.40
N VAL A 20 8.69 -7.20 9.66
CA VAL A 20 8.08 -5.89 10.03
C VAL A 20 7.45 -5.97 11.39
N VAL A 21 6.62 -6.99 11.65
CA VAL A 21 5.92 -7.17 12.92
C VAL A 21 6.91 -7.33 14.07
N VAL A 22 7.93 -8.18 13.91
CA VAL A 22 8.98 -8.39 14.92
C VAL A 22 9.74 -7.08 15.20
N CYS A 23 10.12 -6.34 14.15
CA CYS A 23 10.80 -5.05 14.32
C CYS A 23 9.91 -4.02 15.04
N ALA A 24 8.61 -3.95 14.72
CA ALA A 24 7.67 -3.04 15.36
C ALA A 24 7.47 -3.35 16.85
N ILE A 25 7.38 -4.64 17.21
CA ILE A 25 7.24 -5.09 18.61
C ILE A 25 8.55 -4.80 19.39
N ARG A 26 9.69 -5.20 18.81
CA ARG A 26 11.00 -5.01 19.45
C ARG A 26 11.29 -3.54 19.76
N ASN A 27 10.96 -2.64 18.85
CA ASN A 27 11.18 -1.20 18.99
C ASN A 27 10.06 -0.50 19.78
N LYS A 28 9.08 -1.23 20.31
CA LYS A 28 7.90 -0.69 21.02
C LYS A 28 7.14 0.37 20.22
N SER A 29 7.27 0.34 18.89
CA SER A 29 6.63 1.31 17.98
C SER A 29 5.28 0.85 17.44
N TRP A 30 4.83 -0.36 17.83
CA TRP A 30 3.60 -0.97 17.34
C TRP A 30 2.34 -0.14 17.65
N THR A 31 2.29 0.56 18.79
CA THR A 31 1.15 1.43 19.14
C THR A 31 1.08 2.66 18.26
N ARG A 32 2.23 3.28 17.96
CA ARG A 32 2.31 4.48 17.12
C ARG A 32 2.01 4.18 15.65
N TYR A 33 2.48 3.02 15.16
CA TYR A 33 2.27 2.56 13.79
C TYR A 33 1.25 1.42 13.72
N PHE A 34 0.26 1.43 14.61
CA PHE A 34 -0.74 0.36 14.71
C PHE A 34 -1.43 0.05 13.36
N PRO A 35 -1.91 1.02 12.56
CA PRO A 35 -2.52 0.71 11.27
C PRO A 35 -1.58 -0.01 10.30
N LEU A 36 -0.28 0.35 10.30
CA LEU A 36 0.72 -0.32 9.47
C LEU A 36 0.93 -1.77 9.91
N VAL A 37 1.09 -2.01 11.21
CA VAL A 37 1.27 -3.37 11.75
C VAL A 37 0.02 -4.21 11.50
N PHE A 38 -1.16 -3.62 11.69
CA PHE A 38 -2.43 -4.28 11.42
C PHE A 38 -2.59 -4.64 9.95
N TYR A 39 -2.24 -3.73 9.03
CA TYR A 39 -2.22 -4.00 7.60
C TYR A 39 -1.33 -5.21 7.28
N ILE A 40 -0.10 -5.24 7.77
CA ILE A 40 0.85 -6.34 7.53
C ILE A 40 0.33 -7.67 8.08
N LEU A 41 -0.32 -7.68 9.25
CA LEU A 41 -0.94 -8.89 9.79
C LEU A 41 -2.10 -9.38 8.90
N CYS A 42 -2.92 -8.46 8.40
CA CYS A 42 -4.00 -8.81 7.47
C CYS A 42 -3.45 -9.33 6.14
N ASP A 43 -2.37 -8.71 5.62
CA ASP A 43 -1.70 -9.14 4.39
C ASP A 43 -1.15 -10.56 4.52
N ALA A 44 -0.47 -10.86 5.63
CA ALA A 44 0.00 -12.21 5.96
C ALA A 44 -1.14 -13.24 6.01
N LEU A 45 -2.27 -12.89 6.63
CA LEU A 45 -3.45 -13.75 6.69
C LEU A 45 -4.06 -13.99 5.31
N VAL A 46 -4.15 -12.95 4.48
CA VAL A 46 -4.63 -13.04 3.10
C VAL A 46 -3.69 -13.90 2.25
N THR A 47 -2.39 -13.71 2.37
CA THR A 47 -1.37 -14.51 1.67
C THR A 47 -1.51 -15.99 2.02
N PHE A 48 -1.70 -16.31 3.30
CA PHE A 48 -1.98 -17.68 3.74
C PHE A 48 -3.30 -18.22 3.18
N GLY A 49 -4.37 -17.40 3.21
CA GLY A 49 -5.66 -17.75 2.63
C GLY A 49 -5.61 -18.01 1.13
N LEU A 50 -4.86 -17.19 0.37
CA LEU A 50 -4.63 -17.38 -1.06
C LEU A 50 -3.88 -18.69 -1.34
N PHE A 51 -2.86 -18.99 -0.56
CA PHE A 51 -2.13 -20.28 -0.66
C PHE A 51 -3.06 -21.46 -0.43
N TYR A 52 -3.90 -21.40 0.61
CA TYR A 52 -4.91 -22.43 0.89
C TYR A 52 -5.89 -22.59 -0.27
N CYS A 53 -6.43 -21.48 -0.80
CA CYS A 53 -7.37 -21.49 -1.91
C CYS A 53 -6.75 -22.09 -3.18
N VAL A 54 -5.51 -21.73 -3.53
CA VAL A 54 -4.81 -22.29 -4.69
C VAL A 54 -4.59 -23.79 -4.55
N ARG A 55 -4.21 -24.25 -3.35
CA ARG A 55 -3.95 -25.68 -3.12
C ARG A 55 -5.21 -26.54 -3.20
N HIS A 56 -6.37 -26.03 -2.74
CA HIS A 56 -7.62 -26.81 -2.68
C HIS A 56 -8.50 -26.64 -3.92
N TYR A 57 -8.52 -25.46 -4.53
CA TYR A 57 -9.43 -25.14 -5.62
C TYR A 57 -8.73 -24.87 -6.95
N GLY A 58 -7.42 -24.64 -6.93
CA GLY A 58 -6.65 -24.26 -8.10
C GLY A 58 -6.80 -22.78 -8.49
N PHE A 59 -5.88 -22.30 -9.33
CA PHE A 59 -5.79 -20.91 -9.78
C PHE A 59 -6.99 -20.43 -10.61
N SER A 60 -7.58 -21.31 -11.42
CA SER A 60 -8.67 -20.96 -12.34
C SER A 60 -10.05 -21.07 -11.68
N SER A 61 -10.12 -21.37 -10.39
CA SER A 61 -11.40 -21.52 -9.72
C SER A 61 -12.05 -20.17 -9.44
N PRO A 62 -13.37 -20.04 -9.60
CA PRO A 62 -14.08 -18.82 -9.25
C PRO A 62 -13.87 -18.41 -7.78
N LYS A 63 -13.73 -19.38 -6.86
CA LYS A 63 -13.48 -19.14 -5.44
C LYS A 63 -12.16 -18.42 -5.20
N TYR A 64 -11.07 -18.85 -5.90
CA TYR A 64 -9.79 -18.17 -5.83
C TYR A 64 -9.88 -16.75 -6.36
N VAL A 65 -10.50 -16.56 -7.52
CA VAL A 65 -10.66 -15.25 -8.18
C VAL A 65 -11.43 -14.28 -7.28
N TYR A 66 -12.54 -14.70 -6.69
CA TYR A 66 -13.31 -13.88 -5.76
C TYR A 66 -12.49 -13.54 -4.52
N PHE A 67 -11.88 -14.53 -3.88
CA PHE A 67 -11.08 -14.30 -2.67
C PHE A 67 -9.94 -13.31 -2.95
N TYR A 68 -9.24 -13.47 -4.09
CA TYR A 68 -8.17 -12.57 -4.51
C TYR A 68 -8.65 -11.12 -4.63
N TYR A 69 -9.68 -10.84 -5.42
CA TYR A 69 -10.12 -9.47 -5.65
C TYR A 69 -10.73 -8.82 -4.41
N TYR A 70 -11.50 -9.54 -3.62
CA TYR A 70 -12.07 -8.98 -2.39
C TYR A 70 -11.00 -8.70 -1.34
N SER A 71 -10.05 -9.59 -1.16
CA SER A 71 -8.94 -9.38 -0.22
C SER A 71 -8.01 -8.26 -0.68
N ASP A 72 -7.69 -8.15 -1.97
CA ASP A 72 -6.90 -7.06 -2.55
C ASP A 72 -7.56 -5.70 -2.28
N SER A 73 -8.86 -5.57 -2.52
CA SER A 73 -9.60 -4.34 -2.22
C SER A 73 -9.63 -4.01 -0.73
N LEU A 74 -9.77 -5.01 0.13
CA LEU A 74 -9.71 -4.82 1.58
C LEU A 74 -8.33 -4.35 2.02
N LEU A 75 -7.27 -4.98 1.52
CA LEU A 75 -5.88 -4.60 1.82
C LEU A 75 -5.59 -3.18 1.32
N THR A 76 -6.11 -2.79 0.16
CA THR A 76 -5.96 -1.43 -0.35
C THR A 76 -6.65 -0.39 0.55
N LEU A 77 -7.84 -0.70 1.09
CA LEU A 77 -8.49 0.15 2.09
C LEU A 77 -7.67 0.27 3.39
N LEU A 78 -7.07 -0.82 3.84
CA LEU A 78 -6.17 -0.80 5.01
C LEU A 78 -4.92 0.02 4.74
N LEU A 79 -4.35 -0.05 3.54
CA LEU A 79 -3.25 0.84 3.12
C LEU A 79 -3.65 2.32 3.16
N PHE A 80 -4.87 2.65 2.76
CA PHE A 80 -5.42 3.99 2.92
C PHE A 80 -5.45 4.43 4.38
N TRP A 81 -5.83 3.54 5.29
CA TRP A 81 -5.77 3.84 6.73
C TRP A 81 -4.34 4.12 7.18
N VAL A 82 -3.34 3.39 6.67
CA VAL A 82 -1.92 3.69 6.92
C VAL A 82 -1.55 5.09 6.42
N VAL A 83 -1.96 5.47 5.21
CA VAL A 83 -1.73 6.82 4.68
C VAL A 83 -2.33 7.88 5.59
N ILE A 84 -3.59 7.71 6.01
CA ILE A 84 -4.28 8.64 6.92
C ILE A 84 -3.50 8.78 8.23
N GLN A 85 -3.00 7.67 8.78
CA GLN A 85 -2.18 7.70 9.99
C GLN A 85 -0.89 8.49 9.79
N PHE A 86 -0.25 8.38 8.65
CA PHE A 86 0.94 9.18 8.34
C PHE A 86 0.62 10.67 8.21
N TYR A 87 -0.53 11.03 7.62
CA TYR A 87 -1.02 12.41 7.63
C TYR A 87 -1.25 12.92 9.06
N LEU A 88 -1.93 12.13 9.90
CA LEU A 88 -2.18 12.51 11.29
C LEU A 88 -0.88 12.74 12.05
N GLN A 89 0.15 11.92 11.81
CA GLN A 89 1.45 12.10 12.42
C GLN A 89 2.20 13.33 11.87
N ALA A 90 2.18 13.56 10.56
CA ALA A 90 2.85 14.70 9.94
C ALA A 90 2.26 16.06 10.40
N PHE A 91 0.94 16.08 10.62
CA PHE A 91 0.22 17.29 11.05
C PHE A 91 -0.15 17.31 12.54
N GLU A 92 0.49 16.46 13.35
CA GLU A 92 0.22 16.32 14.80
C GLU A 92 0.32 17.67 15.53
N GLU A 93 1.35 18.44 15.25
CA GLU A 93 1.62 19.73 15.88
C GLU A 93 0.61 20.84 15.46
N MET A 94 -0.07 20.67 14.33
CA MET A 94 -1.01 21.66 13.80
C MET A 94 -2.45 21.48 14.29
N GLY A 95 -2.74 20.43 15.04
CA GLY A 95 -4.09 20.14 15.53
C GLY A 95 -5.13 19.83 14.44
N ALA A 96 -4.68 19.55 13.21
CA ALA A 96 -5.54 19.37 12.03
C ALA A 96 -6.22 17.99 11.92
N SER A 97 -6.16 17.17 12.97
CA SER A 97 -6.61 15.77 12.95
C SER A 97 -8.05 15.56 12.51
N GLN A 98 -8.97 16.46 12.91
CA GLN A 98 -10.38 16.37 12.53
C GLN A 98 -10.58 16.63 11.03
N TYR A 99 -9.91 17.64 10.48
CA TYR A 99 -10.01 17.97 9.06
C TYR A 99 -9.44 16.84 8.18
N ILE A 100 -8.32 16.23 8.60
CA ILE A 100 -7.70 15.10 7.90
C ILE A 100 -8.64 13.89 7.86
N ARG A 101 -9.26 13.53 8.99
CA ARG A 101 -10.22 12.43 9.06
C ARG A 101 -11.45 12.68 8.19
N MET A 102 -11.99 13.90 8.23
CA MET A 102 -13.14 14.28 7.41
C MET A 102 -12.79 14.25 5.91
N ALA A 103 -11.66 14.81 5.51
CA ALA A 103 -11.19 14.78 4.13
C ALA A 103 -10.98 13.34 3.64
N ALA A 104 -10.39 12.47 4.47
CA ALA A 104 -10.19 11.05 4.15
C ALA A 104 -11.53 10.32 3.97
N ALA A 105 -12.52 10.55 4.86
CA ALA A 105 -13.84 9.96 4.72
C ALA A 105 -14.54 10.40 3.42
N ILE A 106 -14.50 11.69 3.12
CA ILE A 106 -15.06 12.24 1.87
C ILE A 106 -14.39 11.58 0.66
N LEU A 107 -13.07 11.45 0.68
CA LEU A 107 -12.31 10.87 -0.43
C LEU A 107 -12.65 9.39 -0.66
N ILE A 108 -12.76 8.60 0.40
CA ILE A 108 -13.16 7.18 0.31
C ILE A 108 -14.56 7.07 -0.30
N VAL A 109 -15.51 7.86 0.20
CA VAL A 109 -16.89 7.86 -0.32
C VAL A 109 -16.93 8.32 -1.78
N ALA A 110 -16.22 9.40 -2.12
CA ALA A 110 -16.16 9.91 -3.48
C ALA A 110 -15.55 8.87 -4.45
N THR A 111 -14.47 8.18 -4.04
CA THR A 111 -13.84 7.11 -4.83
C THR A 111 -14.80 5.93 -5.03
N ALA A 112 -15.55 5.55 -4.00
CA ALA A 112 -16.54 4.48 -4.09
C ALA A 112 -17.69 4.85 -5.04
N ILE A 113 -18.21 6.08 -4.94
CA ILE A 113 -19.28 6.59 -5.83
C ILE A 113 -18.78 6.63 -7.28
N PHE A 114 -17.56 7.14 -7.51
CA PHE A 114 -16.96 7.21 -8.83
C PHE A 114 -16.80 5.80 -9.44
N SER A 115 -16.24 4.86 -8.68
CA SER A 115 -16.08 3.48 -9.11
C SER A 115 -17.41 2.82 -9.44
N TYR A 116 -18.44 3.07 -8.64
CA TYR A 116 -19.79 2.58 -8.91
C TYR A 116 -20.37 3.18 -10.20
N ALA A 117 -20.22 4.49 -10.41
CA ALA A 117 -20.72 5.17 -11.61
C ALA A 117 -20.07 4.63 -12.90
N VAL A 118 -18.74 4.37 -12.87
CA VAL A 118 -18.00 3.79 -14.01
C VAL A 118 -18.52 2.39 -14.34
N VAL A 119 -18.72 1.55 -13.32
CA VAL A 119 -19.17 0.16 -13.53
C VAL A 119 -20.64 0.07 -13.93
N HIS A 120 -21.48 0.98 -13.43
CA HIS A 120 -22.91 0.97 -13.74
C HIS A 120 -23.22 1.22 -15.22
N GLN A 121 -22.34 1.88 -15.95
CA GLN A 121 -22.47 2.05 -17.40
C GLN A 121 -22.33 0.73 -18.18
N ASN A 122 -21.68 -0.29 -17.60
CA ASN A 122 -21.41 -1.59 -18.21
C ASN A 122 -22.14 -2.71 -17.46
N ARG A 123 -23.38 -3.02 -17.84
CA ARG A 123 -24.34 -3.88 -17.12
C ARG A 123 -23.98 -5.36 -16.91
N THR A 124 -22.78 -5.84 -17.20
CA THR A 124 -22.41 -7.26 -17.03
C THR A 124 -21.49 -7.45 -15.82
N HIS A 125 -21.88 -8.31 -14.88
CA HIS A 125 -21.09 -8.69 -13.68
C HIS A 125 -20.71 -7.50 -12.74
N LEU A 126 -21.70 -6.72 -12.34
CA LEU A 126 -21.54 -5.50 -11.54
C LEU A 126 -20.63 -5.65 -10.31
N THR A 127 -20.79 -6.72 -9.53
CA THR A 127 -20.10 -6.83 -8.24
C THR A 127 -18.60 -7.06 -8.37
N SER A 128 -18.17 -8.00 -9.21
CA SER A 128 -16.73 -8.31 -9.37
C SER A 128 -15.98 -7.19 -10.10
N ARG A 129 -16.61 -6.54 -11.08
CA ARG A 129 -16.03 -5.38 -11.77
C ARG A 129 -15.92 -4.18 -10.85
N PHE A 130 -16.94 -3.92 -10.01
CA PHE A 130 -16.88 -2.83 -9.05
C PHE A 130 -15.71 -2.96 -8.09
N VAL A 131 -15.46 -4.16 -7.56
CA VAL A 131 -14.35 -4.40 -6.62
C VAL A 131 -12.99 -4.17 -7.29
N VAL A 132 -12.83 -4.60 -8.56
CA VAL A 132 -11.60 -4.37 -9.32
C VAL A 132 -11.39 -2.88 -9.62
N GLU A 133 -12.41 -2.18 -10.09
CA GLU A 133 -12.35 -0.74 -10.38
C GLU A 133 -12.10 0.08 -9.10
N LEU A 134 -12.73 -0.31 -8.01
CA LEU A 134 -12.53 0.33 -6.72
C LEU A 134 -11.05 0.20 -6.27
N GLY A 135 -10.48 -1.00 -6.35
CA GLY A 135 -9.07 -1.24 -6.04
C GLY A 135 -8.14 -0.37 -6.90
N GLN A 136 -8.34 -0.39 -8.23
CA GLN A 136 -7.53 0.42 -9.15
C GLN A 136 -7.61 1.92 -8.84
N ASN A 137 -8.80 2.44 -8.62
CA ASN A 137 -9.01 3.85 -8.30
C ASN A 137 -8.35 4.22 -6.97
N PHE A 138 -8.38 3.33 -5.98
CA PHE A 138 -7.64 3.55 -4.72
C PHE A 138 -6.13 3.59 -4.93
N TYR A 139 -5.54 2.80 -5.80
CA TYR A 139 -4.11 2.92 -6.10
C TYR A 139 -3.77 4.28 -6.68
N PHE A 140 -4.55 4.82 -7.63
CA PHE A 140 -4.34 6.16 -8.18
C PHE A 140 -4.52 7.26 -7.14
N VAL A 141 -5.57 7.17 -6.33
CA VAL A 141 -5.79 8.12 -5.22
C VAL A 141 -4.67 8.01 -4.19
N GLY A 142 -4.17 6.81 -3.91
CA GLY A 142 -3.02 6.56 -3.05
C GLY A 142 -1.75 7.27 -3.55
N VAL A 143 -1.48 7.25 -4.86
CA VAL A 143 -0.40 8.02 -5.47
C VAL A 143 -0.56 9.51 -5.16
N VAL A 144 -1.71 10.09 -5.48
CA VAL A 144 -1.96 11.53 -5.24
C VAL A 144 -1.78 11.88 -3.77
N LEU A 145 -2.35 11.10 -2.87
CA LEU A 145 -2.24 11.35 -1.43
C LEU A 145 -0.80 11.25 -0.93
N THR A 146 -0.04 10.25 -1.36
CA THR A 146 1.35 10.11 -0.91
C THR A 146 2.25 11.23 -1.43
N TYR A 147 2.03 11.72 -2.66
CA TYR A 147 2.76 12.90 -3.17
C TYR A 147 2.36 14.20 -2.48
N LEU A 148 1.06 14.38 -2.15
CA LEU A 148 0.62 15.52 -1.34
C LEU A 148 1.22 15.47 0.06
N LEU A 149 1.29 14.30 0.68
CA LEU A 149 1.94 14.11 1.97
C LEU A 149 3.43 14.41 1.90
N TRP A 150 4.09 13.99 0.83
CA TRP A 150 5.49 14.34 0.57
C TRP A 150 5.68 15.86 0.48
N GLY A 151 4.85 16.55 -0.30
CA GLY A 151 4.88 18.00 -0.39
C GLY A 151 4.64 18.68 0.97
N ALA A 152 3.73 18.14 1.77
CA ALA A 152 3.46 18.61 3.13
C ALA A 152 4.68 18.41 4.06
N ILE A 153 5.29 17.23 4.04
CA ILE A 153 6.51 16.90 4.79
C ILE A 153 7.63 17.90 4.48
N LEU A 154 7.86 18.19 3.19
CA LEU A 154 8.88 19.14 2.76
C LEU A 154 8.54 20.56 3.21
N LYS A 155 7.29 20.99 3.07
CA LYS A 155 6.82 22.35 3.45
C LYS A 155 6.87 22.58 4.97
N LEU A 156 6.50 21.57 5.75
CA LEU A 156 6.51 21.62 7.22
C LEU A 156 7.92 21.42 7.79
N ARG A 157 8.92 21.16 6.94
CA ARG A 157 10.28 20.80 7.35
C ARG A 157 10.28 19.66 8.38
N GLU A 158 9.44 18.66 8.15
CA GLU A 158 9.40 17.47 8.99
C GLU A 158 10.78 16.80 9.03
N THR A 159 11.26 16.56 10.21
CA THR A 159 12.62 16.03 10.41
C THR A 159 12.63 14.57 10.85
N ARG A 160 11.47 13.98 11.15
CA ARG A 160 11.37 12.59 11.60
C ARG A 160 11.73 11.62 10.46
N MET A 161 12.97 11.15 10.46
CA MET A 161 13.55 10.36 9.39
C MET A 161 12.77 9.07 9.13
N ARG A 162 12.29 8.39 10.18
CA ARG A 162 11.48 7.17 10.05
C ARG A 162 10.19 7.42 9.29
N LEU A 163 9.43 8.46 9.64
CA LEU A 163 8.19 8.81 8.96
C LEU A 163 8.42 9.10 7.48
N ILE A 164 9.47 9.88 7.17
CA ILE A 164 9.85 10.22 5.79
C ILE A 164 10.12 8.95 4.97
N GLN A 165 10.89 8.01 5.49
CA GLN A 165 11.22 6.76 4.78
C GLN A 165 10.01 5.84 4.61
N LEU A 166 9.14 5.72 5.62
CA LEU A 166 7.92 4.92 5.52
C LEU A 166 6.97 5.46 4.44
N VAL A 167 6.80 6.80 4.38
CA VAL A 167 5.98 7.47 3.36
C VAL A 167 6.60 7.33 1.98
N LEU A 168 7.93 7.45 1.86
CA LEU A 168 8.63 7.26 0.59
C LEU A 168 8.40 5.85 0.03
N ALA A 169 8.59 4.83 0.84
CA ALA A 169 8.34 3.46 0.45
C ALA A 169 6.90 3.27 -0.05
N LEU A 170 5.93 3.80 0.68
CA LEU A 170 4.53 3.71 0.30
C LEU A 170 4.21 4.45 -1.01
N GLY A 171 4.81 5.63 -1.22
CA GLY A 171 4.65 6.39 -2.46
C GLY A 171 5.20 5.64 -3.69
N ILE A 172 6.36 4.99 -3.55
CA ILE A 172 6.93 4.15 -4.61
C ILE A 172 6.01 2.96 -4.90
N TYR A 173 5.52 2.29 -3.86
CA TYR A 173 4.60 1.17 -3.99
C TYR A 173 3.35 1.56 -4.79
N PHE A 174 2.62 2.58 -4.36
CA PHE A 174 1.43 3.04 -5.08
C PHE A 174 1.73 3.47 -6.51
N SER A 175 2.86 4.14 -6.76
CA SER A 175 3.23 4.61 -8.09
C SER A 175 3.50 3.46 -9.05
N VAL A 176 4.17 2.42 -8.60
CA VAL A 176 4.49 1.24 -9.42
C VAL A 176 3.22 0.44 -9.72
N ASP A 177 2.36 0.23 -8.72
CA ASP A 177 1.12 -0.52 -8.93
C ASP A 177 0.11 0.25 -9.80
N ALA A 178 -0.10 1.54 -9.54
CA ALA A 178 -0.94 2.40 -10.39
C ALA A 178 -0.41 2.45 -11.84
N GLY A 179 0.92 2.59 -12.02
CA GLY A 179 1.56 2.53 -13.32
C GLY A 179 1.36 1.19 -14.03
N THR A 180 1.43 0.08 -13.28
CA THR A 180 1.17 -1.27 -13.81
C THR A 180 -0.27 -1.43 -14.29
N TYR A 181 -1.24 -0.94 -13.53
CA TYR A 181 -2.65 -0.92 -13.94
C TYR A 181 -2.87 -0.03 -15.17
N ALA A 182 -2.28 1.18 -15.19
CA ALA A 182 -2.37 2.08 -16.34
C ALA A 182 -1.81 1.44 -17.61
N LEU A 183 -0.65 0.80 -17.54
CA LEU A 183 -0.04 0.11 -18.68
C LEU A 183 -0.90 -1.05 -19.19
N ARG A 184 -1.49 -1.85 -18.29
CA ARG A 184 -2.39 -2.94 -18.67
C ARG A 184 -3.66 -2.43 -19.37
N ASN A 185 -4.20 -1.29 -18.94
CA ASN A 185 -5.40 -0.71 -19.51
C ASN A 185 -5.12 -0.05 -20.87
N LEU A 186 -3.98 0.64 -21.02
CA LEU A 186 -3.61 1.33 -22.25
C LEU A 186 -3.15 0.36 -23.35
N PHE A 187 -2.52 -0.74 -22.98
CA PHE A 187 -1.92 -1.69 -23.91
C PHE A 187 -2.39 -3.13 -23.65
N PRO A 188 -3.66 -3.46 -23.90
CA PRO A 188 -4.21 -4.80 -23.63
C PRO A 188 -3.53 -5.92 -24.46
N GLY A 189 -2.86 -5.58 -25.56
CA GLY A 189 -2.08 -6.52 -26.39
C GLY A 189 -0.63 -6.72 -25.90
N LEU A 190 -0.13 -5.87 -25.03
CA LEU A 190 1.13 -6.08 -24.37
C LEU A 190 0.89 -7.09 -23.23
N GLN A 191 1.19 -8.35 -23.47
CA GLN A 191 1.41 -9.35 -22.42
C GLN A 191 2.94 -9.48 -22.20
N PRO A 192 3.61 -8.51 -21.60
CA PRO A 192 4.98 -8.73 -21.26
C PRO A 192 4.99 -9.62 -20.01
N SER A 193 5.72 -10.71 -20.11
CA SER A 193 6.06 -11.55 -18.94
C SER A 193 6.55 -10.72 -17.74
N VAL A 194 7.12 -9.55 -18.00
CA VAL A 194 7.61 -8.59 -17.01
C VAL A 194 6.47 -8.00 -16.16
N LEU A 195 5.37 -7.51 -16.77
CA LEU A 195 4.25 -6.91 -16.01
C LEU A 195 3.55 -7.89 -15.05
N ARG A 196 3.69 -9.18 -15.28
CA ARG A 196 3.18 -10.21 -14.38
C ARG A 196 3.93 -10.26 -13.04
N TRP A 197 5.23 -9.95 -13.09
CA TRP A 197 6.10 -10.05 -11.91
C TRP A 197 6.12 -8.79 -11.05
N ILE A 198 5.69 -7.64 -11.58
CA ILE A 198 5.75 -6.38 -10.85
C ILE A 198 4.94 -6.43 -9.54
N PRO A 199 3.64 -6.78 -9.52
CA PRO A 199 2.87 -6.77 -8.26
C PRO A 199 3.43 -7.74 -7.20
N PRO A 200 3.79 -9.01 -7.51
CA PRO A 200 4.42 -9.89 -6.53
C PRO A 200 5.75 -9.34 -5.99
N MET A 201 6.57 -8.71 -6.83
CA MET A 201 7.83 -8.11 -6.39
C MET A 201 7.59 -6.91 -5.49
N MET A 202 6.59 -6.08 -5.78
CA MET A 202 6.21 -4.95 -4.94
C MET A 202 5.63 -5.39 -3.60
N GLY A 203 4.88 -6.49 -3.57
CA GLY A 203 4.38 -7.13 -2.34
C GLY A 203 5.51 -7.63 -1.42
N VAL A 204 6.67 -8.02 -1.96
CA VAL A 204 7.87 -8.35 -1.16
C VAL A 204 8.63 -7.08 -0.78
N TRP A 205 8.77 -6.14 -1.73
CA TRP A 205 9.59 -4.95 -1.56
C TRP A 205 9.07 -4.01 -0.47
N LEU A 206 7.76 -3.76 -0.41
CA LEU A 206 7.18 -2.84 0.56
C LEU A 206 7.41 -3.29 2.02
N PRO A 207 7.09 -4.54 2.42
CA PRO A 207 7.40 -5.02 3.76
C PRO A 207 8.90 -4.99 4.06
N MET A 208 9.77 -5.33 3.10
CA MET A 208 11.22 -5.25 3.28
C MET A 208 11.70 -3.82 3.53
N ALA A 209 11.22 -2.84 2.77
CA ALA A 209 11.54 -1.44 2.95
C ALA A 209 11.09 -0.93 4.32
N TRP A 210 9.90 -1.31 4.76
CA TRP A 210 9.37 -0.96 6.09
C TRP A 210 10.12 -1.65 7.23
N ALA A 211 10.45 -2.95 7.09
CA ALA A 211 11.27 -3.68 8.06
C ALA A 211 12.65 -3.03 8.22
N TYR A 212 13.31 -2.71 7.09
CA TYR A 212 14.59 -2.03 7.08
C TYR A 212 14.50 -0.67 7.79
N THR A 213 13.49 0.12 7.47
CA THR A 213 13.28 1.44 8.10
C THR A 213 13.07 1.31 9.61
N MET A 214 12.20 0.37 10.03
CA MET A 214 11.95 0.15 11.46
C MET A 214 13.16 -0.40 12.21
N TYR A 215 14.01 -1.19 11.56
CA TYR A 215 15.21 -1.75 12.15
C TYR A 215 16.35 -0.73 12.25
N LYS A 216 16.63 0.02 11.17
CA LYS A 216 17.80 0.89 11.04
C LYS A 216 17.58 2.30 11.58
N VAL A 217 16.35 2.83 11.49
CA VAL A 217 16.07 4.23 11.81
C VAL A 217 15.42 4.32 13.19
N PRO A 218 16.12 4.84 14.21
CA PRO A 218 15.52 5.08 15.51
C PRO A 218 14.35 6.06 15.42
N GLU A 219 13.36 5.93 16.31
CA GLU A 219 12.19 6.82 16.33
C GLU A 219 12.58 8.29 16.55
N GLU A 220 13.63 8.50 17.32
CA GLU A 220 14.13 9.83 17.71
C GLU A 220 15.04 10.45 16.65
N SER A 221 15.41 9.70 15.59
CA SER A 221 16.33 10.23 14.58
C SER A 221 15.69 11.37 13.81
N ARG A 222 16.42 12.48 13.73
CA ARG A 222 16.04 13.70 13.02
C ARG A 222 17.04 13.99 11.92
N LEU A 223 16.57 14.58 10.82
CA LEU A 223 17.45 15.15 9.82
C LEU A 223 18.17 16.34 10.41
N ALA A 224 19.49 16.37 10.29
CA ALA A 224 20.28 17.53 10.73
C ALA A 224 19.97 18.73 9.82
N PRO A 225 19.78 19.96 10.39
CA PRO A 225 19.48 21.15 9.59
C PRO A 225 20.54 21.46 8.52
N SER A 226 21.78 21.02 8.74
CA SER A 226 22.92 21.21 7.81
C SER A 226 22.79 20.40 6.51
N GLU A 227 22.03 19.32 6.48
CA GLU A 227 21.82 18.51 5.28
C GLU A 227 20.70 19.07 4.39
N LEU A 228 19.86 19.96 4.92
CA LEU A 228 18.78 20.63 4.17
C LEU A 228 19.26 21.93 3.48
N VAL A 229 20.48 22.40 3.76
CA VAL A 229 21.07 23.51 3.04
C VAL A 229 21.65 22.97 1.72
N VAL A 230 20.80 22.79 0.74
CA VAL A 230 21.23 22.76 -0.66
C VAL A 230 21.99 24.07 -0.90
N LYS A 231 23.28 23.95 -1.19
CA LYS A 231 24.14 25.04 -1.57
C LYS A 231 23.48 25.88 -2.67
N THR A 232 22.81 26.95 -2.28
CA THR A 232 22.58 28.09 -3.16
C THR A 232 23.91 28.87 -3.17
N GLN A 233 24.77 28.51 -4.08
CA GLN A 233 25.83 29.34 -4.64
C GLN A 233 25.66 29.37 -6.14
#